data_7444f16aaa4fdd161a7516c349c0f914
#
_entry.id   7444f16aaa4fdd161a7516c349c0f914
#
_cell.length_a   1.000
_cell.length_b   1.000
_cell.length_c   1.000
_cell.angle_alpha   90.00
_cell.angle_beta   90.00
_cell.angle_gamma   90.00
#
_symmetry.space_group_name_H-M   'P 1'
#
loop_
_entity.id
_entity.type
_entity.pdbx_description
1 polymer ?
#
loop_
_entity_poly.entity_id
_entity_poly.type
_entity_poly.pdbx_seq_one_letter_code
_entity_poly.pdbx_strand_id
1 'polypeptide(L)' 'MARIALKQDHELEPHILEAVQGLEASGADSSTMRGLAHSQALFDSYFQFYLPARAGRSLPEALIELVRLKIARHNDCFT' A
#
# COMPACT_ATOMS: atom_id res chain seq x y z
N MET A 1 -7.75 0.13 13.19
CA MET A 1 -6.74 -0.51 14.05
C MET A 1 -6.29 -1.84 13.44
N ALA A 2 -4.99 -2.06 13.34
CA ALA A 2 -4.47 -3.30 12.80
C ALA A 2 -4.65 -4.46 13.79
N ARG A 3 -4.99 -5.65 13.27
CA ARG A 3 -5.13 -6.85 14.10
C ARG A 3 -3.82 -7.59 14.30
N ILE A 4 -2.83 -7.28 13.48
CA ILE A 4 -1.49 -7.82 13.61
C ILE A 4 -0.53 -6.68 13.95
N ALA A 5 0.58 -7.02 14.58
CA ALA A 5 1.59 -6.01 14.91
C ALA A 5 2.22 -5.48 13.62
N LEU A 6 2.29 -4.16 13.49
CA LEU A 6 2.95 -3.52 12.36
C LEU A 6 4.46 -3.50 12.60
N LYS A 7 5.24 -3.82 11.57
CA LYS A 7 6.69 -3.82 11.66
C LYS A 7 7.25 -2.41 11.90
N GLN A 8 8.16 -2.29 12.84
CA GLN A 8 8.88 -1.05 13.12
C GLN A 8 10.05 -0.90 12.13
N ASP A 9 10.57 0.32 12.01
CA ASP A 9 11.62 0.62 11.04
C ASP A 9 12.82 -0.31 11.14
N HIS A 10 13.26 -0.63 12.36
CA HIS A 10 14.42 -1.48 12.57
C HIS A 10 14.18 -2.95 12.20
N GLU A 11 12.93 -3.34 11.97
CA GLU A 11 12.53 -4.69 11.60
C GLU A 11 12.33 -4.87 10.10
N LEU A 12 12.44 -3.78 9.33
CA LEU A 12 12.15 -3.79 7.89
C LEU A 12 13.42 -4.06 7.09
N GLU A 13 13.28 -4.85 6.01
CA GLU A 13 14.33 -5.00 5.01
C GLU A 13 14.62 -3.64 4.36
N PRO A 14 15.88 -3.39 3.90
CA PRO A 14 16.26 -2.07 3.39
C PRO A 14 15.34 -1.52 2.29
N HIS A 15 14.95 -2.33 1.32
CA HIS A 15 14.09 -1.87 0.24
C HIS A 15 12.66 -1.59 0.71
N ILE A 16 12.19 -2.31 1.70
CA ILE A 16 10.86 -2.09 2.30
C ILE A 16 10.89 -0.82 3.14
N LEU A 17 11.95 -0.62 3.92
CA LEU A 17 12.11 0.60 4.72
C LEU A 17 12.13 1.84 3.82
N GLU A 18 12.83 1.79 2.70
CA GLU A 18 12.87 2.89 1.75
C GLU A 18 11.47 3.21 1.21
N ALA A 19 10.70 2.18 0.83
CA ALA A 19 9.34 2.36 0.35
C ALA A 19 8.42 2.96 1.43
N VAL A 20 8.53 2.46 2.66
CA VAL A 20 7.75 2.95 3.79
C VAL A 20 8.06 4.42 4.08
N GLN A 21 9.35 4.76 4.13
CA GLN A 21 9.78 6.14 4.41
C GLN A 21 9.34 7.09 3.31
N GLY A 22 9.41 6.67 2.05
CA GLY A 22 8.94 7.46 0.92
C GLY A 22 7.44 7.74 1.01
N LEU A 23 6.66 6.73 1.37
CA LEU A 23 5.22 6.87 1.51
C LEU A 23 4.86 7.80 2.69
N GLU A 24 5.53 7.62 3.82
CA GLU A 24 5.29 8.47 5.01
C GLU A 24 5.70 9.91 4.77
N ALA A 25 6.77 10.13 3.99
CA ALA A 25 7.20 11.47 3.63
C ALA A 25 6.16 12.22 2.80
N SER A 26 5.32 11.49 2.06
CA SER A 26 4.22 12.08 1.30
C SER A 26 2.97 12.34 2.15
N GLY A 27 3.00 11.98 3.42
CA GLY A 27 1.87 12.13 4.34
C GLY A 27 0.87 10.99 4.30
N ALA A 28 1.18 9.91 3.59
CA ALA A 28 0.27 8.78 3.47
C ALA A 28 0.48 7.76 4.59
N ASP A 29 -0.56 6.95 4.84
CA ASP A 29 -0.52 5.89 5.85
C ASP A 29 0.26 4.68 5.33
N SER A 30 1.22 4.20 6.10
CA SER A 30 2.07 3.07 5.75
C SER A 30 1.66 1.76 6.39
N SER A 31 0.51 1.70 7.03
CA SER A 31 0.06 0.52 7.80
C SER A 31 0.04 -0.75 6.96
N THR A 32 -0.46 -0.68 5.73
CA THR A 32 -0.52 -1.84 4.82
C THR A 32 0.88 -2.37 4.51
N MET A 33 1.83 -1.48 4.23
CA MET A 33 3.21 -1.89 3.96
C MET A 33 3.85 -2.55 5.17
N ARG A 34 3.67 -1.96 6.36
CA ARG A 34 4.22 -2.50 7.60
C ARG A 34 3.60 -3.85 7.98
N GLY A 35 2.33 -4.04 7.68
CA GLY A 35 1.66 -5.33 7.88
C GLY A 35 2.14 -6.40 6.92
N LEU A 36 2.22 -6.06 5.63
CA LEU A 36 2.69 -6.99 4.60
C LEU A 36 4.16 -7.35 4.76
N ALA A 37 4.94 -6.51 5.44
CA ALA A 37 6.37 -6.73 5.66
C ALA A 37 6.68 -7.93 6.56
N HIS A 38 5.67 -8.55 7.18
CA HIS A 38 5.86 -9.82 7.89
C HIS A 38 6.31 -10.94 6.94
N SER A 39 6.01 -10.81 5.65
CA SER A 39 6.52 -11.71 4.62
C SER A 39 7.10 -10.86 3.49
N GLN A 40 8.43 -10.88 3.35
CA GLN A 40 9.10 -10.12 2.29
C GLN A 40 8.62 -10.56 0.91
N ALA A 41 8.46 -11.87 0.71
CA ALA A 41 7.99 -12.40 -0.58
C ALA A 41 6.59 -11.90 -0.91
N LEU A 42 5.71 -11.85 0.08
CA LEU A 42 4.35 -11.34 -0.12
C LEU A 42 4.37 -9.84 -0.41
N PHE A 43 5.18 -9.09 0.34
CA PHE A 43 5.33 -7.65 0.11
C PHE A 43 5.76 -7.36 -1.33
N ASP A 44 6.81 -8.04 -1.78
CA ASP A 44 7.37 -7.82 -3.12
C ASP A 44 6.35 -8.18 -4.22
N SER A 45 5.69 -9.32 -4.10
CA SER A 45 4.70 -9.76 -5.08
C SER A 45 3.49 -8.84 -5.13
N TYR A 46 3.01 -8.43 -3.96
CA TYR A 46 1.84 -7.55 -3.86
C TYR A 46 2.10 -6.21 -4.53
N PHE A 47 3.21 -5.57 -4.22
CA PHE A 47 3.49 -4.25 -4.77
C PHE A 47 3.97 -4.29 -6.21
N GLN A 48 4.54 -5.39 -6.67
CA GLN A 48 4.86 -5.59 -8.06
C GLN A 48 3.58 -5.59 -8.93
N PHE A 49 2.50 -6.13 -8.40
CA PHE A 49 1.19 -6.10 -9.06
C PHE A 49 0.45 -4.78 -8.83
N TYR A 50 0.37 -4.37 -7.56
CA TYR A 50 -0.53 -3.31 -7.12
C TYR A 50 -0.15 -1.92 -7.66
N LEU A 51 1.13 -1.57 -7.60
CA LEU A 51 1.55 -0.23 -8.01
C LEU A 51 1.31 0.04 -9.49
N PRO A 52 1.70 -0.86 -10.43
CA PRO A 52 1.36 -0.64 -11.82
C PRO A 52 -0.14 -0.66 -12.10
N ALA A 53 -0.88 -1.51 -11.41
CA ALA A 53 -2.33 -1.59 -11.58
C ALA A 53 -3.01 -0.30 -11.15
N ARG A 54 -2.56 0.28 -10.03
CA ARG A 54 -3.11 1.53 -9.52
C ARG A 54 -2.75 2.73 -10.41
N ALA A 55 -1.55 2.73 -10.96
CA ALA A 55 -1.11 3.83 -11.83
C ALA A 55 -1.85 3.85 -13.17
N GLY A 56 -2.37 2.68 -13.58
CA GLY A 56 -3.13 2.58 -14.81
C GLY A 56 -2.26 2.42 -16.04
N ARG A 57 -2.84 1.84 -17.07
CA ARG A 57 -2.19 1.69 -18.38
C ARG A 57 -3.17 2.04 -19.48
N SER A 58 -4.22 1.21 -19.63
CA SER A 58 -5.28 1.42 -20.63
C SER A 58 -6.27 2.48 -20.16
N LEU A 59 -6.36 2.70 -18.85
CA LEU A 59 -7.27 3.69 -18.25
C LEU A 59 -6.45 4.73 -17.50
N PRO A 60 -6.87 6.00 -17.50
CA PRO A 60 -6.17 7.05 -16.75
C PRO A 60 -6.25 6.79 -15.25
N GLU A 61 -5.19 7.17 -14.55
CA GLU A 61 -5.10 7.00 -13.11
C GLU A 61 -6.28 7.64 -12.36
N ALA A 62 -6.73 8.81 -12.81
CA ALA A 62 -7.86 9.49 -12.19
C ALA A 62 -9.14 8.64 -12.24
N LEU A 63 -9.38 7.95 -13.35
CA LEU A 63 -10.54 7.09 -13.48
C LEU A 63 -10.44 5.88 -12.55
N ILE A 64 -9.26 5.28 -12.46
CA ILE A 64 -9.00 4.17 -11.54
C ILE A 64 -9.26 4.60 -10.10
N GLU A 65 -8.79 5.78 -9.74
CA GLU A 65 -8.99 6.32 -8.40
C GLU A 65 -10.47 6.57 -8.08
N LEU A 66 -11.24 7.06 -9.07
CA LEU A 66 -12.68 7.22 -8.90
C LEU A 66 -13.38 5.88 -8.65
N VAL A 67 -12.98 4.84 -9.38
CA VAL A 67 -13.53 3.49 -9.20
C VAL A 67 -13.18 2.98 -7.79
N ARG A 68 -11.95 3.16 -7.35
CA ARG A 68 -11.51 2.76 -6.01
C ARG A 68 -12.31 3.46 -4.92
N LEU A 69 -12.53 4.76 -5.07
CA LEU A 69 -13.32 5.54 -4.11
C LEU A 69 -14.77 5.08 -4.06
N LYS A 70 -15.33 4.76 -5.21
CA LYS A 70 -16.71 4.25 -5.30
C LYS A 70 -16.85 2.90 -4.59
N ILE A 71 -15.90 2.01 -4.82
CA ILE A 71 -15.88 0.69 -4.16
C ILE A 71 -15.67 0.85 -2.66
N ALA A 72 -14.75 1.71 -2.25
CA ALA A 72 -14.48 1.96 -0.84
C ALA A 72 -15.72 2.48 -0.12
N ARG A 73 -16.44 3.41 -0.74
CA ARG A 73 -17.68 3.96 -0.18
C ARG A 73 -18.74 2.88 -0.04
N HIS A 74 -18.89 2.04 -1.07
CA HIS A 74 -19.87 0.96 -1.07
C HIS A 74 -19.58 -0.07 0.02
N ASN A 75 -18.31 -0.31 0.31
CA ASN A 75 -17.85 -1.26 1.32
C ASN A 75 -17.57 -0.62 2.68
N ASP A 76 -17.90 0.65 2.85
CA ASP A 76 -17.68 1.39 4.10
C ASP A 76 -16.22 1.35 4.54
N CYS A 77 -15.31 1.56 3.61
CA CYS A 77 -13.88 1.54 3.83
C CYS A 77 -13.30 2.96 3.78
N PHE A 78 -12.45 3.33 4.73
CA PHE A 78 -11.90 4.68 4.72
C PHE A 78 -10.52 4.78 4.08
N THR A 79 -9.89 3.69 3.77
CA THR A 79 -8.58 3.71 3.15
C THR A 79 -8.67 3.29 1.70
#